data_5d22069e5c4208d89c7351682a1ee4cd
#
_entry.id   5d22069e5c4208d89c7351682a1ee4cd
#
_cell.length_a   1.000
_cell.length_b   1.000
_cell.length_c   1.000
_cell.angle_alpha   90.00
_cell.angle_beta   90.00
_cell.angle_gamma   90.00
#
_symmetry.space_group_name_H-M   'P 1'
#
loop_
_entity.id
_entity.type
_entity.pdbx_description
1 polymer ?
#
loop_
_entity_poly.entity_id
_entity_poly.type
_entity_poly.pdbx_seq_one_letter_code
_entity_poly.pdbx_strand_id
1 'polypeptide(L)'
;VAKLKKTASAPVESRSAKQKNKKLMRFVSAKARELKDFEDFSKAVGWSASKKDIVRYQDRLYRLPPDLELFRLSGLRVLRPGVALGTQKKGRFEPSHTLAMTLKPQTFGCCHDMKAEEEAYAYLKGEPVPAQNEKGWTLMTWNGFPLGFGKASQGTIKNHFPKGLR
;
A
#
# COMPACT_ATOMS: atom_id res chain seq x y z
N VAL A 1 -63.25 -10.61 37.42
CA VAL A 1 -62.37 -11.00 36.31
C VAL A 1 -61.70 -9.72 35.76
N ALA A 2 -60.48 -9.43 36.22
CA ALA A 2 -59.71 -8.22 35.83
C ALA A 2 -58.72 -8.62 34.71
N LYS A 3 -58.81 -7.94 33.55
CA LYS A 3 -57.86 -8.07 32.44
C LYS A 3 -56.61 -7.25 32.72
N LEU A 4 -55.45 -7.93 32.87
CA LEU A 4 -54.14 -7.26 32.84
C LEU A 4 -53.77 -6.87 31.42
N LYS A 5 -53.58 -5.57 31.18
CA LYS A 5 -52.94 -5.05 29.93
C LYS A 5 -51.43 -5.15 30.08
N LYS A 6 -50.79 -5.97 29.21
CA LYS A 6 -49.35 -5.97 29.02
C LYS A 6 -48.98 -4.73 28.22
N THR A 7 -48.26 -3.79 28.81
CA THR A 7 -47.56 -2.71 28.11
C THR A 7 -46.20 -3.25 27.66
N ALA A 8 -46.00 -3.39 26.34
CA ALA A 8 -44.71 -3.70 25.76
C ALA A 8 -43.87 -2.43 25.71
N SER A 9 -42.77 -2.39 26.47
CA SER A 9 -41.78 -1.33 26.40
C SER A 9 -40.88 -1.58 25.17
N ALA A 10 -40.82 -0.59 24.28
CA ALA A 10 -39.91 -0.57 23.17
C ALA A 10 -38.44 -0.50 23.66
N PRO A 11 -37.48 -1.17 22.99
CA PRO A 11 -36.09 -1.08 23.40
C PRO A 11 -35.52 0.31 23.09
N VAL A 12 -34.95 0.92 24.12
CA VAL A 12 -34.21 2.19 24.00
C VAL A 12 -32.91 1.93 23.30
N GLU A 13 -32.86 2.19 21.99
CA GLU A 13 -31.58 2.21 21.27
C GLU A 13 -30.70 3.35 21.81
N SER A 14 -29.61 2.98 22.47
CA SER A 14 -28.67 3.94 23.04
C SER A 14 -27.98 4.74 21.93
N ARG A 15 -28.08 6.08 21.99
CA ARG A 15 -27.42 7.04 21.07
C ARG A 15 -25.91 6.85 20.96
N SER A 16 -25.27 6.08 21.86
CA SER A 16 -23.84 5.78 21.83
C SER A 16 -23.41 4.81 20.73
N ALA A 17 -24.31 3.93 20.27
CA ALA A 17 -24.01 2.96 19.22
C ALA A 17 -23.89 3.61 17.82
N LYS A 18 -24.65 4.69 17.56
CA LYS A 18 -24.59 5.42 16.28
C LYS A 18 -23.32 6.25 16.08
N GLN A 19 -22.67 6.69 17.15
CA GLN A 19 -21.44 7.50 17.04
C GLN A 19 -20.16 6.67 16.89
N LYS A 20 -20.12 5.41 17.35
CA LYS A 20 -18.96 4.51 17.18
C LYS A 20 -18.78 4.00 15.74
N ASN A 21 -19.85 3.97 14.93
CA ASN A 21 -19.79 3.47 13.55
C ASN A 21 -19.16 4.43 12.52
N LYS A 22 -18.76 5.66 12.91
CA LYS A 22 -18.26 6.68 11.99
C LYS A 22 -16.78 6.52 11.63
N LYS A 23 -16.07 5.52 12.18
CA LYS A 23 -14.61 5.35 12.04
C LYS A 23 -14.17 3.97 11.48
N LEU A 24 -15.09 3.19 10.95
CA LEU A 24 -14.73 1.95 10.25
C LEU A 24 -14.11 2.28 8.90
N MET A 25 -12.92 1.75 8.66
CA MET A 25 -12.25 1.87 7.36
C MET A 25 -13.16 1.29 6.27
N ARG A 26 -13.58 2.11 5.33
CA ARG A 26 -14.31 1.65 4.14
C ARG A 26 -13.32 1.40 3.01
N PHE A 27 -13.00 0.13 2.82
CA PHE A 27 -12.30 -0.31 1.63
C PHE A 27 -13.28 -0.41 0.48
N VAL A 28 -12.90 0.10 -0.68
CA VAL A 28 -13.68 -0.02 -1.91
C VAL A 28 -12.80 -0.62 -2.99
N SER A 29 -13.40 -1.45 -3.85
CA SER A 29 -12.70 -1.91 -5.05
C SER A 29 -12.22 -0.71 -5.85
N ALA A 30 -10.95 -0.72 -6.25
CA ALA A 30 -10.39 0.39 -6.99
C ALA A 30 -10.98 0.43 -8.41
N LYS A 31 -11.47 1.60 -8.82
CA LYS A 31 -12.01 1.79 -10.18
C LYS A 31 -10.88 1.87 -11.19
N ALA A 32 -11.12 1.47 -12.45
CA ALA A 32 -10.13 1.51 -13.53
C ALA A 32 -9.44 2.88 -13.68
N ARG A 33 -10.19 3.97 -13.56
CA ARG A 33 -9.65 5.34 -13.61
C ARG A 33 -8.68 5.64 -12.46
N GLU A 34 -8.91 5.05 -11.29
CA GLU A 34 -8.09 5.25 -10.10
C GLU A 34 -6.82 4.40 -10.13
N LEU A 35 -6.82 3.34 -10.95
CA LEU A 35 -5.68 2.46 -11.13
C LEU A 35 -4.70 2.92 -12.21
N LYS A 36 -5.06 3.94 -13.01
CA LYS A 36 -4.24 4.36 -14.15
C LYS A 36 -2.79 4.65 -13.77
N ASP A 37 -2.57 5.51 -12.78
CA ASP A 37 -1.20 5.87 -12.36
C ASP A 37 -0.43 4.66 -11.81
N PHE A 38 -1.14 3.72 -11.16
CA PHE A 38 -0.56 2.46 -10.71
C PHE A 38 -0.22 1.53 -11.89
N GLU A 39 -1.08 1.48 -12.91
CA GLU A 39 -0.81 0.71 -14.13
C GLU A 39 0.37 1.26 -14.90
N ASP A 40 0.47 2.59 -15.02
CA ASP A 40 1.60 3.25 -15.66
C ASP A 40 2.91 2.96 -14.91
N PHE A 41 2.89 3.00 -13.57
CA PHE A 41 4.00 2.55 -12.75
C PHE A 41 4.34 1.07 -13.02
N SER A 42 3.34 0.18 -12.98
CA SER A 42 3.54 -1.26 -13.17
C SER A 42 4.17 -1.59 -14.51
N LYS A 43 3.71 -0.93 -15.59
CA LYS A 43 4.29 -1.06 -16.93
C LYS A 43 5.72 -0.55 -16.98
N ALA A 44 5.99 0.62 -16.39
CA ALA A 44 7.31 1.23 -16.42
C ALA A 44 8.38 0.37 -15.71
N VAL A 45 7.98 -0.38 -14.68
CA VAL A 45 8.88 -1.23 -13.90
C VAL A 45 8.82 -2.71 -14.31
N GLY A 46 8.05 -3.07 -15.35
CA GLY A 46 7.92 -4.44 -15.82
C GLY A 46 7.30 -5.42 -14.82
N TRP A 47 6.51 -4.92 -13.85
CA TRP A 47 5.86 -5.74 -12.84
C TRP A 47 4.33 -5.59 -12.93
N SER A 48 3.59 -6.66 -12.66
CA SER A 48 2.14 -6.64 -12.70
C SER A 48 1.51 -7.27 -11.47
N ALA A 49 0.34 -6.78 -11.10
CA ALA A 49 -0.51 -7.37 -10.08
C ALA A 49 -1.93 -7.60 -10.64
N SER A 50 -2.61 -8.63 -10.14
CA SER A 50 -4.02 -8.84 -10.46
C SER A 50 -4.87 -7.67 -9.96
N LYS A 51 -5.61 -7.02 -10.87
CA LYS A 51 -6.47 -5.87 -10.55
C LYS A 51 -7.66 -6.25 -9.67
N LYS A 52 -8.08 -7.52 -9.70
CA LYS A 52 -9.26 -8.01 -8.98
C LYS A 52 -9.09 -7.89 -7.46
N ASP A 53 -7.84 -8.01 -6.98
CA ASP A 53 -7.52 -8.03 -5.57
C ASP A 53 -7.11 -6.64 -5.04
N ILE A 54 -7.17 -5.61 -5.89
CA ILE A 54 -6.76 -4.26 -5.49
C ILE A 54 -7.94 -3.47 -4.93
N VAL A 55 -7.76 -3.04 -3.69
CA VAL A 55 -8.71 -2.19 -2.98
C VAL A 55 -8.09 -0.85 -2.64
N ARG A 56 -8.95 0.16 -2.53
CA ARG A 56 -8.55 1.51 -2.13
C ARG A 56 -9.11 1.87 -0.76
N TYR A 57 -8.27 2.51 0.02
CA TYR A 57 -8.68 3.23 1.21
C TYR A 57 -8.03 4.62 1.19
N GLN A 58 -8.86 5.66 1.08
CA GLN A 58 -8.42 7.04 0.83
C GLN A 58 -7.58 7.12 -0.46
N ASP A 59 -6.32 7.53 -0.35
CA ASP A 59 -5.32 7.65 -1.43
C ASP A 59 -4.41 6.43 -1.54
N ARG A 60 -4.56 5.42 -0.66
CA ARG A 60 -3.71 4.23 -0.62
C ARG A 60 -4.35 3.05 -1.33
N LEU A 61 -3.54 2.34 -2.08
CA LEU A 61 -3.89 1.08 -2.71
C LEU A 61 -3.31 -0.09 -1.91
N TYR A 62 -4.11 -1.16 -1.78
CA TYR A 62 -3.74 -2.40 -1.11
C TYR A 62 -4.07 -3.58 -1.99
N ARG A 63 -3.24 -4.62 -1.96
CA ARG A 63 -3.56 -5.92 -2.54
C ARG A 63 -4.04 -6.84 -1.42
N LEU A 64 -5.28 -7.31 -1.57
CA LEU A 64 -5.85 -8.30 -0.66
C LEU A 64 -5.19 -9.67 -0.86
N PRO A 65 -5.17 -10.54 0.17
CA PRO A 65 -4.95 -11.97 -0.01
C PRO A 65 -5.99 -12.55 -1.00
N PRO A 66 -5.63 -13.54 -1.83
CA PRO A 66 -6.49 -14.06 -2.90
C PRO A 66 -7.89 -14.51 -2.44
N ASP A 67 -7.97 -15.07 -1.24
CA ASP A 67 -9.22 -15.66 -0.70
C ASP A 67 -9.97 -14.70 0.26
N LEU A 68 -9.53 -13.45 0.36
CA LEU A 68 -10.17 -12.48 1.24
C LEU A 68 -11.20 -11.66 0.48
N GLU A 69 -12.46 -11.90 0.77
CA GLU A 69 -13.56 -11.12 0.24
C GLU A 69 -13.80 -9.83 1.05
N LEU A 70 -14.00 -8.71 0.37
CA LEU A 70 -14.17 -7.40 1.00
C LEU A 70 -15.34 -7.34 2.01
N PHE A 71 -16.42 -8.05 1.75
CA PHE A 71 -17.58 -8.03 2.65
C PHE A 71 -17.27 -8.66 4.01
N ARG A 72 -16.32 -9.58 4.10
CA ARG A 72 -15.87 -10.18 5.36
C ARG A 72 -15.15 -9.20 6.27
N LEU A 73 -14.72 -8.06 5.74
CA LEU A 73 -14.11 -6.98 6.51
C LEU A 73 -15.15 -5.99 7.07
N SER A 74 -16.41 -6.14 6.68
CA SER A 74 -17.49 -5.28 7.16
C SER A 74 -17.70 -5.46 8.66
N GLY A 75 -17.79 -4.34 9.38
CA GLY A 75 -17.94 -4.34 10.83
C GLY A 75 -16.65 -4.53 11.64
N LEU A 76 -15.53 -4.86 10.99
CA LEU A 76 -14.22 -5.03 11.64
C LEU A 76 -13.40 -3.74 11.64
N ARG A 77 -12.58 -3.55 12.68
CA ARG A 77 -11.53 -2.55 12.69
C ARG A 77 -10.29 -3.12 11.99
N VAL A 78 -10.20 -2.91 10.68
CA VAL A 78 -9.07 -3.40 9.89
C VAL A 78 -7.95 -2.37 9.93
N LEU A 79 -6.77 -2.77 10.40
CA LEU A 79 -5.57 -1.93 10.40
C LEU A 79 -4.83 -2.00 9.07
N ARG A 80 -4.70 -3.20 8.52
CA ARG A 80 -4.08 -3.46 7.20
C ARG A 80 -4.82 -4.60 6.53
N PRO A 81 -5.49 -4.38 5.39
CA PRO A 81 -6.26 -5.43 4.72
C PRO A 81 -5.39 -6.40 3.91
N GLY A 82 -4.11 -6.08 3.74
CA GLY A 82 -3.16 -6.85 2.94
C GLY A 82 -1.89 -6.06 2.69
N VAL A 83 -1.24 -6.32 1.55
CA VAL A 83 -0.01 -5.64 1.14
C VAL A 83 -0.32 -4.22 0.68
N ALA A 84 0.25 -3.21 1.34
CA ALA A 84 0.17 -1.85 0.86
C ALA A 84 0.99 -1.71 -0.42
N LEU A 85 0.35 -1.37 -1.54
CA LEU A 85 1.01 -1.17 -2.83
C LEU A 85 1.67 0.21 -2.90
N GLY A 86 0.96 1.24 -2.47
CA GLY A 86 1.46 2.60 -2.52
C GLY A 86 0.36 3.64 -2.35
N THR A 87 0.71 4.88 -2.61
CA THR A 87 -0.18 6.04 -2.50
C THR A 87 -0.40 6.66 -3.88
N GLN A 88 -1.66 6.88 -4.21
CA GLN A 88 -2.04 7.55 -5.44
C GLN A 88 -2.10 9.07 -5.19
N LYS A 89 -1.33 9.83 -5.92
CA LYS A 89 -1.33 11.29 -5.94
C LYS A 89 -1.82 11.79 -7.30
N LYS A 90 -2.11 13.08 -7.41
CA LYS A 90 -2.52 13.67 -8.70
C LYS A 90 -1.45 13.38 -9.75
N GLY A 91 -1.79 12.54 -10.77
CA GLY A 91 -0.94 12.21 -11.91
C GLY A 91 0.31 11.37 -11.61
N ARG A 92 0.40 10.72 -10.44
CA ARG A 92 1.53 9.84 -10.11
C ARG A 92 1.19 8.82 -9.04
N PHE A 93 1.81 7.66 -9.13
CA PHE A 93 1.82 6.64 -8.11
C PHE A 93 3.14 6.65 -7.35
N GLU A 94 3.08 6.60 -6.03
CA GLU A 94 4.27 6.45 -5.17
C GLU A 94 4.23 5.07 -4.51
N PRO A 95 5.13 4.14 -4.89
CA PRO A 95 5.16 2.80 -4.34
C PRO A 95 5.52 2.82 -2.85
N SER A 96 4.93 1.91 -2.08
CA SER A 96 5.21 1.77 -0.66
C SER A 96 6.47 0.93 -0.42
N HIS A 97 7.11 1.13 0.71
CA HIS A 97 8.20 0.26 1.18
C HIS A 97 7.73 -1.20 1.34
N THR A 98 6.49 -1.41 1.83
CA THR A 98 5.90 -2.75 1.95
C THR A 98 5.85 -3.47 0.60
N LEU A 99 5.54 -2.75 -0.49
CA LEU A 99 5.58 -3.34 -1.83
C LEU A 99 7.00 -3.80 -2.17
N ALA A 100 8.03 -2.97 -1.92
CA ALA A 100 9.41 -3.37 -2.19
C ALA A 100 9.77 -4.69 -1.51
N MET A 101 9.39 -4.86 -0.24
CA MET A 101 9.67 -6.08 0.53
C MET A 101 8.96 -7.34 0.02
N THR A 102 7.95 -7.21 -0.83
CA THR A 102 7.23 -8.34 -1.43
C THR A 102 7.70 -8.68 -2.83
N LEU A 103 8.55 -7.86 -3.43
CA LEU A 103 9.05 -8.05 -4.78
C LEU A 103 10.25 -9.01 -4.79
N LYS A 104 10.30 -9.81 -5.85
CA LYS A 104 11.51 -10.56 -6.19
C LYS A 104 12.30 -9.70 -7.18
N PRO A 105 13.59 -9.40 -6.94
CA PRO A 105 14.38 -8.55 -7.85
C PRO A 105 14.33 -9.00 -9.29
N GLN A 106 14.30 -10.32 -9.53
CA GLN A 106 14.25 -10.93 -10.87
C GLN A 106 12.97 -10.62 -11.65
N THR A 107 11.89 -10.24 -10.94
CA THR A 107 10.59 -9.91 -11.55
C THR A 107 10.36 -8.39 -11.69
N PHE A 108 11.32 -7.57 -11.26
CA PHE A 108 11.23 -6.12 -11.32
C PHE A 108 12.25 -5.58 -12.36
N GLY A 109 11.74 -4.90 -13.38
CA GLY A 109 12.52 -4.55 -14.57
C GLY A 109 13.63 -3.52 -14.35
N CYS A 110 13.65 -2.82 -13.23
CA CYS A 110 14.67 -1.81 -12.93
C CYS A 110 15.17 -1.97 -11.49
N CYS A 111 16.32 -2.64 -11.33
CA CYS A 111 16.95 -2.90 -10.04
C CYS A 111 18.33 -2.25 -10.00
N HIS A 112 18.68 -1.74 -8.84
CA HIS A 112 20.04 -1.31 -8.50
C HIS A 112 20.54 -2.17 -7.33
N ASP A 113 21.50 -3.05 -7.64
CA ASP A 113 22.09 -3.94 -6.64
C ASP A 113 23.37 -3.31 -6.08
N MET A 114 23.24 -2.77 -4.87
CA MET A 114 24.36 -2.19 -4.15
C MET A 114 25.41 -3.26 -3.85
N LYS A 115 26.65 -3.01 -4.22
CA LYS A 115 27.73 -4.00 -4.11
C LYS A 115 28.57 -3.79 -2.85
N ALA A 116 28.72 -2.55 -2.43
CA ALA A 116 29.46 -2.18 -1.25
C ALA A 116 28.53 -2.01 -0.05
N GLU A 117 28.99 -2.43 1.13
CA GLU A 117 28.24 -2.28 2.38
C GLU A 117 28.00 -0.81 2.70
N GLU A 118 28.98 0.06 2.41
CA GLU A 118 28.91 1.50 2.60
C GLU A 118 27.76 2.14 1.78
N GLU A 119 27.56 1.66 0.56
CA GLU A 119 26.47 2.13 -0.31
C GLU A 119 25.09 1.72 0.27
N ALA A 120 24.95 0.48 0.74
CA ALA A 120 23.74 0.02 1.40
C ALA A 120 23.48 0.80 2.70
N TYR A 121 24.52 1.10 3.45
CA TYR A 121 24.44 1.91 4.67
C TYR A 121 24.01 3.35 4.39
N ALA A 122 24.58 3.98 3.37
CA ALA A 122 24.20 5.32 2.91
C ALA A 122 22.72 5.34 2.50
N TYR A 123 22.28 4.32 1.74
CA TYR A 123 20.87 4.19 1.38
C TYR A 123 19.97 4.03 2.62
N LEU A 124 20.29 3.21 3.60
CA LEU A 124 19.50 3.04 4.83
C LEU A 124 19.43 4.34 5.66
N LYS A 125 20.49 5.14 5.67
CA LYS A 125 20.51 6.48 6.29
C LYS A 125 19.65 7.51 5.53
N GLY A 126 19.25 7.20 4.31
CA GLY A 126 18.43 8.06 3.49
C GLY A 126 19.20 8.96 2.53
N GLU A 127 20.48 8.69 2.32
CA GLU A 127 21.34 9.41 1.40
C GLU A 127 21.01 9.01 -0.06
N PRO A 128 21.24 9.89 -1.04
CA PRO A 128 21.09 9.54 -2.44
C PRO A 128 22.23 8.60 -2.86
N VAL A 129 21.96 7.73 -3.84
CA VAL A 129 22.92 6.77 -4.39
C VAL A 129 23.21 7.15 -5.85
N PRO A 130 24.45 7.04 -6.36
CA PRO A 130 24.75 7.25 -7.76
C PRO A 130 23.96 6.27 -8.62
N ALA A 131 23.36 6.76 -9.72
CA ALA A 131 22.72 5.91 -10.72
C ALA A 131 23.74 5.53 -11.79
N GLN A 132 23.71 4.27 -12.25
CA GLN A 132 24.48 3.82 -13.39
C GLN A 132 23.70 4.10 -14.69
N ASN A 133 22.65 3.31 -14.94
CA ASN A 133 21.80 3.43 -16.13
C ASN A 133 20.30 3.46 -15.80
N GLU A 134 19.96 3.45 -14.52
CA GLU A 134 18.59 3.38 -14.04
C GLU A 134 17.82 4.66 -14.35
N LYS A 135 16.54 4.51 -14.66
CA LYS A 135 15.60 5.61 -14.89
C LYS A 135 14.27 5.34 -14.18
N GLY A 136 13.74 6.37 -13.54
CA GLY A 136 12.45 6.27 -12.86
C GLY A 136 12.51 5.46 -11.56
N TRP A 137 11.43 4.73 -11.26
CA TRP A 137 11.37 3.92 -10.05
C TRP A 137 12.30 2.71 -10.14
N THR A 138 13.17 2.57 -9.16
CA THR A 138 14.22 1.56 -9.08
C THR A 138 14.08 0.80 -7.77
N LEU A 139 14.11 -0.52 -7.83
CA LEU A 139 14.17 -1.37 -6.66
C LEU A 139 15.62 -1.41 -6.17
N MET A 140 15.85 -0.93 -4.96
CA MET A 140 17.16 -0.96 -4.32
C MET A 140 17.37 -2.32 -3.66
N THR A 141 18.43 -3.01 -4.00
CA THR A 141 18.75 -4.34 -3.47
C THR A 141 20.17 -4.40 -2.93
N TRP A 142 20.39 -5.30 -2.00
CA TRP A 142 21.71 -5.63 -1.48
C TRP A 142 21.83 -7.15 -1.33
N ASN A 143 22.86 -7.72 -1.94
CA ASN A 143 23.04 -9.18 -2.01
C ASN A 143 21.77 -9.93 -2.51
N GLY A 144 21.04 -9.34 -3.45
CA GLY A 144 19.81 -9.91 -3.99
C GLY A 144 18.57 -9.75 -3.13
N PHE A 145 18.67 -9.08 -1.96
CA PHE A 145 17.52 -8.79 -1.10
C PHE A 145 17.01 -7.37 -1.31
N PRO A 146 15.71 -7.16 -1.47
CA PRO A 146 15.15 -5.82 -1.63
C PRO A 146 15.24 -5.05 -0.30
N LEU A 147 15.74 -3.81 -0.36
CA LEU A 147 15.78 -2.89 0.77
C LEU A 147 14.72 -1.79 0.67
N GLY A 148 14.26 -1.46 -0.53
CA GLY A 148 13.28 -0.39 -0.71
C GLY A 148 13.26 0.14 -2.14
N PHE A 149 12.72 1.34 -2.31
CA PHE A 149 12.70 2.04 -3.58
C PHE A 149 13.57 3.27 -3.60
N GLY A 150 14.13 3.56 -4.76
CA GLY A 150 14.68 4.84 -5.15
C GLY A 150 14.02 5.35 -6.41
N LYS A 151 14.26 6.60 -6.75
CA LYS A 151 13.83 7.19 -8.02
C LYS A 151 15.03 7.79 -8.74
N ALA A 152 15.45 7.11 -9.79
CA ALA A 152 16.61 7.50 -10.59
C ALA A 152 16.27 8.66 -11.54
N SER A 153 17.10 9.70 -11.52
CA SER A 153 17.01 10.84 -12.41
C SER A 153 18.37 11.53 -12.47
N GLN A 154 18.82 11.92 -13.65
CA GLN A 154 20.04 12.70 -13.86
C GLN A 154 21.29 12.13 -13.17
N GLY A 155 21.51 10.82 -13.31
CA GLY A 155 22.70 10.16 -12.74
C GLY A 155 22.65 9.93 -11.21
N THR A 156 21.50 10.20 -10.57
CA THR A 156 21.35 10.02 -9.13
C THR A 156 20.04 9.32 -8.81
N ILE A 157 20.07 8.39 -7.87
CA ILE A 157 18.88 7.72 -7.31
C ILE A 157 18.49 8.46 -6.04
N LYS A 158 17.39 9.20 -6.12
CA LYS A 158 16.78 9.83 -4.94
C LYS A 158 16.23 8.76 -4.03
N ASN A 159 16.60 8.82 -2.77
CA ASN A 159 16.22 7.85 -1.75
C ASN A 159 14.74 7.97 -1.36
N HIS A 160 14.03 6.85 -1.39
CA HIS A 160 12.64 6.70 -0.95
C HIS A 160 12.49 5.73 0.24
N PHE A 161 13.58 5.44 0.94
CA PHE A 161 13.53 4.67 2.19
C PHE A 161 12.74 5.46 3.26
N PRO A 162 11.83 4.81 4.01
CA PRO A 162 10.97 5.51 4.96
C PRO A 162 11.76 6.22 6.06
N LYS A 163 11.46 7.50 6.28
CA LYS A 163 12.12 8.29 7.34
C LYS A 163 11.99 7.68 8.74
N GLY A 164 10.88 7.01 9.02
CA GLY A 164 10.65 6.37 10.31
C GLY A 164 11.40 5.04 10.53
N LEU A 165 12.16 4.57 9.53
CA LEU A 165 12.99 3.36 9.60
C LEU A 165 14.50 3.67 9.53
N ARG A 166 14.88 4.94 9.47
CA ARG A 166 16.27 5.42 9.41
C ARG A 166 16.89 5.51 10.77
#